data_90676cfba72542b98d692ce2518b7e2f
#
_entry.id   90676cfba72542b98d692ce2518b7e2f
#
_cell.length_a   1.000
_cell.length_b   1.000
_cell.length_c   1.000
_cell.angle_alpha   90.00
_cell.angle_beta   90.00
_cell.angle_gamma   90.00
#
_symmetry.space_group_name_H-M   'P 1'
#
loop_
_entity.id
_entity.type
_entity.pdbx_description
1 polymer ?
#
loop_
_entity_poly.entity_id
_entity_poly.type
_entity_poly.pdbx_seq_one_letter_code
_entity_poly.pdbx_strand_id
1 'polypeptide(L)'
;MASDFTGNCQDLLGTKKSNILPNISVEIFFKLAHFFSHFSQCNPISNIHPKHTDHCFQFFSNQTWSITNITRMPLLYIVHQIKAGWAKKKISHACFLDISAAFDAVWHNALLAKLKQINIKGKSLDLLKSYLNNRKAKTVVDGAESSEQPVDAGVPQGSRLGPLLFILFINDIIDDLESTPHVFADDTTLITTGDNALETSNLLSRDLKRVSSWAAKWKVTFNAGKTKDLIFAKKAFDNPQPLLFNNTAVDRVKSHKHLGVILTYNLSWDEHLNSIIKQVNLKLSMIYNVRQLSRRTLDIMFKMHVRSCIDYCIQVFGPSLNLTQIDKLDKLQYRAARIATMAMKFTSKQKLFIELGWESIEKRIEYLSLCLFHKIHIHETRAQIRQCLPPVNQYPNFTRSNKHYSSYPETNTDFCNSFFPKISTLWSNLPFNMRNMDMFDFKIQLGLLIKPHKNKLLSIGSRFGNSLHTQLRLCRSQLNDHLFSVRLSPTTKCLCGSLETTEHLFHDCFLYDVERKVLLSELPGVLEKRIDKYSRRELTQILLYGEHSENPEKYQHNKILFRYVQKFLIQTKRLVYKSKLQYVP
;
A
#
# COMPACT_ATOMS: atom_id res chain seq x y z
N MET A 1 -43.15 3.80 5.71
CA MET A 1 -41.84 4.19 6.32
C MET A 1 -41.37 3.28 7.44
N ALA A 2 -42.24 2.73 8.28
CA ALA A 2 -41.83 1.81 9.36
C ALA A 2 -41.56 0.37 8.85
N SER A 3 -42.27 -0.08 7.81
CA SER A 3 -42.05 -1.36 7.13
C SER A 3 -40.71 -1.41 6.38
N ASP A 4 -40.30 -0.28 5.76
CA ASP A 4 -39.07 -0.20 4.99
C ASP A 4 -37.81 -0.16 5.88
N PHE A 5 -37.96 0.37 7.10
CA PHE A 5 -36.84 0.38 8.06
C PHE A 5 -36.60 -1.01 8.67
N THR A 6 -37.67 -1.76 8.98
CA THR A 6 -37.56 -3.13 9.52
C THR A 6 -37.07 -4.12 8.47
N GLY A 7 -37.53 -4.01 7.20
CA GLY A 7 -37.02 -4.81 6.09
C GLY A 7 -35.54 -4.49 5.76
N ASN A 8 -35.20 -3.22 5.66
CA ASN A 8 -33.81 -2.80 5.45
C ASN A 8 -32.90 -3.13 6.64
N CYS A 9 -33.38 -3.11 7.88
CA CYS A 9 -32.58 -3.53 9.03
C CYS A 9 -32.34 -5.04 9.06
N GLN A 10 -33.31 -5.87 8.65
CA GLN A 10 -33.10 -7.30 8.54
C GLN A 10 -32.14 -7.69 7.43
N ASP A 11 -32.20 -7.03 6.28
CA ASP A 11 -31.23 -7.19 5.19
C ASP A 11 -29.84 -6.66 5.59
N LEU A 12 -29.79 -5.58 6.36
CA LEU A 12 -28.55 -4.98 6.86
C LEU A 12 -27.89 -5.84 7.96
N LEU A 13 -28.68 -6.52 8.79
CA LEU A 13 -28.17 -7.38 9.86
C LEU A 13 -27.83 -8.80 9.41
N GLY A 14 -28.13 -9.16 8.17
CA GLY A 14 -27.63 -10.37 7.51
C GLY A 14 -28.12 -11.68 8.10
N THR A 15 -29.43 -11.89 8.15
CA THR A 15 -30.05 -13.18 8.55
C THR A 15 -29.92 -14.31 7.50
N LYS A 16 -29.25 -14.05 6.36
CA LYS A 16 -28.90 -15.11 5.40
C LYS A 16 -27.41 -15.47 5.55
N LYS A 17 -27.15 -16.72 5.96
CA LYS A 17 -25.86 -17.38 5.81
C LYS A 17 -25.47 -17.35 4.33
N SER A 18 -24.64 -16.41 3.93
CA SER A 18 -23.99 -16.43 2.63
C SER A 18 -22.50 -16.13 2.85
N ASN A 19 -21.67 -17.03 2.35
CA ASN A 19 -20.20 -16.92 2.26
C ASN A 19 -19.81 -15.80 1.30
N ILE A 20 -20.13 -14.53 1.62
CA ILE A 20 -19.83 -13.38 0.79
C ILE A 20 -18.88 -12.47 1.56
N LEU A 21 -17.71 -12.45 1.05
CA LEU A 21 -16.53 -11.57 1.10
C LEU A 21 -16.64 -10.19 1.80
N PRO A 22 -15.46 -9.64 2.26
CA PRO A 22 -15.34 -8.44 3.10
C PRO A 22 -15.88 -7.11 2.51
N ASN A 23 -16.38 -7.10 1.29
CA ASN A 23 -16.90 -5.90 0.62
C ASN A 23 -18.33 -5.48 1.02
N ILE A 24 -19.09 -6.37 1.67
CA ILE A 24 -20.47 -6.08 2.08
C ILE A 24 -20.53 -5.05 3.23
N SER A 25 -19.51 -4.98 4.07
CA SER A 25 -19.44 -4.00 5.16
C SER A 25 -19.41 -2.55 4.68
N VAL A 26 -18.80 -2.30 3.54
CA VAL A 26 -18.68 -0.97 2.92
C VAL A 26 -20.03 -0.56 2.30
N GLU A 27 -20.72 -1.46 1.62
CA GLU A 27 -22.01 -1.18 0.97
C GLU A 27 -23.13 -0.90 1.99
N ILE A 28 -23.12 -1.60 3.12
CA ILE A 28 -24.06 -1.33 4.22
C ILE A 28 -23.76 0.00 4.89
N PHE A 29 -22.50 0.35 5.03
CA PHE A 29 -22.07 1.64 5.53
C PHE A 29 -22.54 2.78 4.61
N PHE A 30 -22.45 2.61 3.29
CA PHE A 30 -23.00 3.53 2.29
C PHE A 30 -24.52 3.65 2.40
N LYS A 31 -25.23 2.54 2.53
CA LYS A 31 -26.69 2.54 2.66
C LYS A 31 -27.15 3.22 3.93
N LEU A 32 -26.44 3.06 5.05
CA LEU A 32 -26.72 3.78 6.29
C LEU A 32 -26.37 5.29 6.17
N ALA A 33 -25.23 5.62 5.61
CA ALA A 33 -24.87 7.01 5.35
C ALA A 33 -25.83 7.67 4.37
N HIS A 34 -26.25 6.99 3.31
CA HIS A 34 -27.25 7.46 2.35
C HIS A 34 -28.65 7.55 3.00
N PHE A 35 -29.00 6.62 3.85
CA PHE A 35 -30.25 6.65 4.64
C PHE A 35 -30.27 7.87 5.56
N PHE A 36 -29.19 8.12 6.31
CA PHE A 36 -29.08 9.31 7.16
C PHE A 36 -29.04 10.62 6.35
N SER A 37 -28.47 10.63 5.14
CA SER A 37 -28.48 11.78 4.24
C SER A 37 -29.87 12.10 3.68
N HIS A 38 -30.63 11.08 3.30
CA HIS A 38 -32.03 11.26 2.88
C HIS A 38 -32.93 11.71 4.01
N PHE A 39 -32.67 11.25 5.24
CA PHE A 39 -33.43 11.70 6.42
C PHE A 39 -33.20 13.19 6.72
N SER A 40 -32.00 13.71 6.47
CA SER A 40 -31.70 15.14 6.63
C SER A 40 -32.29 16.02 5.51
N GLN A 41 -32.56 15.44 4.33
CA GLN A 41 -33.18 16.17 3.20
C GLN A 41 -34.72 16.21 3.28
N CYS A 42 -35.34 15.27 4.01
CA CYS A 42 -36.81 15.21 4.13
C CYS A 42 -37.42 16.11 5.22
N ASN A 43 -36.60 16.76 6.06
CA ASN A 43 -37.07 17.74 7.04
C ASN A 43 -36.19 18.99 6.99
N PRO A 44 -36.74 20.21 6.78
CA PRO A 44 -35.98 21.45 6.88
C PRO A 44 -35.59 21.65 8.35
N ILE A 45 -34.36 21.25 8.69
CA ILE A 45 -33.81 21.42 10.03
C ILE A 45 -33.24 22.84 10.12
N SER A 46 -34.03 23.75 10.62
CA SER A 46 -33.69 25.17 10.77
C SER A 46 -32.73 25.47 11.93
N ASN A 47 -32.28 24.48 12.70
CA ASN A 47 -31.53 24.71 13.95
C ASN A 47 -30.33 23.78 14.21
N ILE A 48 -29.74 23.13 13.20
CA ILE A 48 -28.46 22.44 13.36
C ILE A 48 -27.37 23.34 12.78
N HIS A 49 -26.42 23.72 13.62
CA HIS A 49 -25.26 24.50 13.20
C HIS A 49 -24.56 23.78 12.03
N PRO A 50 -24.29 24.44 10.88
CA PRO A 50 -23.74 23.81 9.68
C PRO A 50 -22.45 22.97 9.91
N LYS A 51 -21.68 23.33 10.94
CA LYS A 51 -20.47 22.64 11.35
C LYS A 51 -20.69 21.16 11.76
N HIS A 52 -21.81 20.83 12.42
CA HIS A 52 -22.05 19.47 12.90
C HIS A 52 -22.50 18.51 11.80
N THR A 53 -23.27 18.98 10.83
CA THR A 53 -23.68 18.16 9.68
C THR A 53 -22.52 17.89 8.75
N ASP A 54 -21.67 18.87 8.49
CA ASP A 54 -20.51 18.72 7.62
C ASP A 54 -19.46 17.78 8.21
N HIS A 55 -19.23 17.80 9.52
CA HIS A 55 -18.26 16.90 10.18
C HIS A 55 -18.74 15.45 10.20
N CYS A 56 -19.99 15.16 10.52
CA CYS A 56 -20.56 13.81 10.42
C CYS A 56 -20.57 13.33 8.97
N PHE A 57 -20.96 14.16 8.03
CA PHE A 57 -20.95 13.83 6.60
C PHE A 57 -19.53 13.62 6.06
N GLN A 58 -18.60 14.48 6.45
CA GLN A 58 -17.18 14.31 6.07
C GLN A 58 -16.57 13.05 6.66
N PHE A 59 -16.94 12.67 7.88
CA PHE A 59 -16.46 11.45 8.50
C PHE A 59 -17.04 10.21 7.82
N PHE A 60 -18.33 10.19 7.49
CA PHE A 60 -18.98 9.09 6.77
C PHE A 60 -18.47 8.97 5.33
N SER A 61 -18.34 10.05 4.61
CA SER A 61 -17.75 10.03 3.26
C SER A 61 -16.29 9.58 3.27
N ASN A 62 -15.59 9.79 4.39
CA ASN A 62 -14.19 9.40 4.56
C ASN A 62 -13.99 7.89 4.76
N GLN A 63 -14.92 7.20 5.42
CA GLN A 63 -14.80 5.76 5.70
C GLN A 63 -15.26 4.85 4.57
N THR A 64 -16.00 5.36 3.59
CA THR A 64 -16.47 4.59 2.43
C THR A 64 -15.37 4.24 1.41
N TRP A 65 -14.15 4.75 1.62
CA TRP A 65 -12.99 4.40 0.82
C TRP A 65 -12.29 3.20 1.47
N SER A 66 -11.90 2.22 0.69
CA SER A 66 -11.26 0.99 1.22
C SER A 66 -10.30 1.30 2.38
N ILE A 67 -10.31 0.49 3.42
CA ILE A 67 -9.52 0.64 4.66
C ILE A 67 -8.08 1.11 4.40
N THR A 68 -7.46 0.68 3.30
CA THR A 68 -6.10 1.07 2.90
C THR A 68 -5.94 2.54 2.45
N ASN A 69 -7.01 3.24 2.09
CA ASN A 69 -6.94 4.66 1.71
C ASN A 69 -7.24 5.59 2.89
N ILE A 70 -7.96 5.11 3.88
CA ILE A 70 -8.37 5.89 5.05
C ILE A 70 -7.15 6.25 5.90
N THR A 71 -6.23 5.31 6.14
CA THR A 71 -4.99 5.55 6.91
C THR A 71 -3.99 6.48 6.21
N ARG A 72 -3.97 6.50 4.88
CA ARG A 72 -2.99 7.29 4.12
C ARG A 72 -3.28 8.79 4.12
N MET A 73 -4.55 9.16 4.09
CA MET A 73 -4.93 10.58 3.93
C MET A 73 -4.56 11.42 5.15
N PRO A 74 -4.84 11.02 6.41
CA PRO A 74 -4.37 11.75 7.58
C PRO A 74 -2.84 11.88 7.60
N LEU A 75 -2.11 10.78 7.33
CA LEU A 75 -0.65 10.80 7.30
C LEU A 75 -0.10 11.73 6.21
N LEU A 76 -0.68 11.72 5.01
CA LEU A 76 -0.29 12.64 3.93
C LEU A 76 -0.50 14.09 4.32
N TYR A 77 -1.62 14.40 4.97
CA TYR A 77 -1.91 15.75 5.42
C TYR A 77 -0.96 16.18 6.54
N ILE A 78 -0.74 15.35 7.55
CA ILE A 78 0.23 15.61 8.63
C ILE A 78 1.63 15.90 8.05
N VAL A 79 2.14 15.01 7.18
CA VAL A 79 3.47 15.19 6.58
C VAL A 79 3.52 16.44 5.69
N HIS A 80 2.45 16.75 4.95
CA HIS A 80 2.37 17.96 4.16
C HIS A 80 2.39 19.20 5.03
N GLN A 81 1.58 19.25 6.09
CA GLN A 81 1.53 20.37 7.03
C GLN A 81 2.88 20.64 7.68
N ILE A 82 3.57 19.58 8.15
CA ILE A 82 4.90 19.71 8.74
C ILE A 82 5.89 20.29 7.73
N LYS A 83 5.95 19.73 6.50
CA LYS A 83 6.90 20.19 5.48
C LYS A 83 6.59 21.59 4.94
N ALA A 84 5.31 21.94 4.81
CA ALA A 84 4.88 23.30 4.47
C ALA A 84 5.27 24.30 5.58
N GLY A 85 5.12 23.90 6.85
CA GLY A 85 5.60 24.69 7.98
C GLY A 85 7.12 24.92 7.92
N TRP A 86 7.89 23.87 7.66
CA TRP A 86 9.36 23.99 7.50
C TRP A 86 9.77 24.88 6.33
N ALA A 87 9.05 24.84 5.22
CA ALA A 87 9.30 25.73 4.09
C ALA A 87 9.14 27.21 4.49
N LYS A 88 8.24 27.50 5.44
CA LYS A 88 8.02 28.81 6.05
C LYS A 88 8.86 29.07 7.31
N LYS A 89 9.87 28.22 7.57
CA LYS A 89 10.76 28.28 8.76
C LYS A 89 10.05 28.11 10.10
N LYS A 90 8.84 27.50 10.11
CA LYS A 90 8.03 27.23 11.29
C LYS A 90 8.30 25.86 11.88
N ILE A 91 7.91 25.65 13.13
CA ILE A 91 7.96 24.40 13.88
C ILE A 91 6.55 23.79 13.87
N SER A 92 6.45 22.48 13.71
CA SER A 92 5.20 21.75 13.90
C SER A 92 5.27 20.88 15.15
N HIS A 93 4.19 20.84 15.91
CA HIS A 93 4.10 20.12 17.17
C HIS A 93 2.86 19.24 17.16
N ALA A 94 3.01 17.94 17.44
CA ALA A 94 1.91 17.00 17.46
C ALA A 94 1.81 16.26 18.81
N CYS A 95 0.59 16.08 19.29
CA CYS A 95 0.26 15.23 20.42
C CYS A 95 -0.60 14.06 19.91
N PHE A 96 -0.13 12.84 20.13
CA PHE A 96 -0.81 11.60 19.76
C PHE A 96 -1.51 11.04 21.00
N LEU A 97 -2.85 11.07 20.99
CA LEU A 97 -3.68 10.66 22.11
C LEU A 97 -4.08 9.20 21.97
N ASP A 98 -4.02 8.43 23.07
CA ASP A 98 -4.43 7.02 23.13
C ASP A 98 -5.63 6.88 24.06
N ILE A 99 -6.74 6.35 23.56
CA ILE A 99 -7.96 6.11 24.37
C ILE A 99 -7.88 4.70 24.95
N SER A 100 -8.06 4.60 26.27
CA SER A 100 -8.08 3.31 26.96
C SER A 100 -9.37 2.56 26.66
N ALA A 101 -9.26 1.29 26.18
CA ALA A 101 -10.40 0.41 25.90
C ALA A 101 -11.52 1.11 25.11
N ALA A 102 -11.17 1.81 24.03
CA ALA A 102 -12.02 2.75 23.31
C ALA A 102 -13.42 2.19 22.99
N PHE A 103 -13.50 0.97 22.43
CA PHE A 103 -14.76 0.35 22.08
C PHE A 103 -15.55 -0.15 23.30
N ASP A 104 -14.88 -0.55 24.36
CA ASP A 104 -15.50 -1.13 25.54
C ASP A 104 -15.93 -0.05 26.56
N ALA A 105 -15.39 1.18 26.42
CA ALA A 105 -15.67 2.30 27.30
C ALA A 105 -16.83 3.20 26.84
N VAL A 106 -17.50 2.91 25.74
CA VAL A 106 -18.58 3.74 25.22
C VAL A 106 -19.79 3.72 26.17
N TRP A 107 -20.06 4.85 26.82
CA TRP A 107 -21.20 4.98 27.71
C TRP A 107 -22.53 5.02 26.93
N HIS A 108 -23.39 3.99 27.10
CA HIS A 108 -24.62 3.79 26.31
C HIS A 108 -25.56 5.00 26.37
N ASN A 109 -25.82 5.54 27.59
CA ASN A 109 -26.72 6.70 27.74
C ASN A 109 -26.18 7.95 27.03
N ALA A 110 -24.86 8.17 27.08
CA ALA A 110 -24.22 9.27 26.36
C ALA A 110 -24.32 9.08 24.84
N LEU A 111 -24.06 7.87 24.34
CA LEU A 111 -24.23 7.56 22.93
C LEU A 111 -25.67 7.80 22.48
N LEU A 112 -26.67 7.31 23.23
CA LEU A 112 -28.09 7.55 22.90
C LEU A 112 -28.46 9.05 22.96
N ALA A 113 -27.88 9.83 23.88
CA ALA A 113 -28.08 11.29 23.93
C ALA A 113 -27.50 11.97 22.67
N LYS A 114 -26.27 11.61 22.26
CA LYS A 114 -25.64 12.12 21.03
C LYS A 114 -26.42 11.74 19.77
N LEU A 115 -26.93 10.49 19.70
CA LEU A 115 -27.78 10.05 18.60
C LEU A 115 -29.06 10.89 18.50
N LYS A 116 -29.68 11.26 19.63
CA LYS A 116 -30.84 12.18 19.65
C LYS A 116 -30.46 13.57 19.15
N GLN A 117 -29.28 14.10 19.51
CA GLN A 117 -28.81 15.41 19.05
C GLN A 117 -28.65 15.47 17.52
N ILE A 118 -28.20 14.37 16.88
CA ILE A 118 -28.12 14.27 15.42
C ILE A 118 -29.45 13.80 14.79
N ASN A 119 -30.56 13.96 15.50
CA ASN A 119 -31.94 13.73 15.04
C ASN A 119 -32.30 12.26 14.77
N ILE A 120 -31.61 11.29 15.37
CA ILE A 120 -32.04 9.88 15.36
C ILE A 120 -33.08 9.71 16.47
N LYS A 121 -34.35 9.46 16.11
CA LYS A 121 -35.52 9.42 17.01
C LYS A 121 -36.44 8.24 16.70
N GLY A 122 -37.44 8.02 17.57
CA GLY A 122 -38.48 7.01 17.39
C GLY A 122 -37.94 5.59 17.28
N LYS A 123 -38.53 4.77 16.44
CA LYS A 123 -38.19 3.35 16.29
C LYS A 123 -36.71 3.06 15.99
N SER A 124 -36.03 3.95 15.29
CA SER A 124 -34.59 3.82 15.01
C SER A 124 -33.77 3.94 16.28
N LEU A 125 -34.09 4.89 17.15
CA LEU A 125 -33.43 5.06 18.44
C LEU A 125 -33.76 3.89 19.38
N ASP A 126 -35.03 3.43 19.38
CA ASP A 126 -35.46 2.31 20.21
C ASP A 126 -34.75 0.99 19.80
N LEU A 127 -34.55 0.79 18.49
CA LEU A 127 -33.75 -0.34 17.98
C LEU A 127 -32.30 -0.28 18.50
N LEU A 128 -31.64 0.89 18.41
CA LEU A 128 -30.26 1.04 18.88
C LEU A 128 -30.19 0.91 20.41
N LYS A 129 -31.19 1.38 21.14
CA LYS A 129 -31.30 1.18 22.57
C LYS A 129 -31.43 -0.31 22.91
N SER A 130 -32.30 -1.05 22.22
CA SER A 130 -32.45 -2.50 22.38
C SER A 130 -31.16 -3.26 22.03
N TYR A 131 -30.45 -2.82 20.99
CA TYR A 131 -29.18 -3.41 20.56
C TYR A 131 -28.06 -3.27 21.63
N LEU A 132 -28.07 -2.20 22.40
CA LEU A 132 -27.06 -1.92 23.42
C LEU A 132 -27.43 -2.49 24.80
N ASN A 133 -28.73 -2.58 25.13
CA ASN A 133 -29.21 -2.96 26.46
C ASN A 133 -29.24 -4.48 26.66
N ASN A 134 -29.22 -4.90 27.94
CA ASN A 134 -29.35 -6.29 28.38
C ASN A 134 -28.32 -7.24 27.76
N ARG A 135 -27.16 -6.71 27.40
CA ARG A 135 -26.06 -7.53 26.90
C ARG A 135 -25.37 -8.25 28.05
N LYS A 136 -24.97 -9.49 27.79
CA LYS A 136 -24.16 -10.29 28.69
C LYS A 136 -22.95 -10.84 27.95
N ALA A 137 -21.87 -11.06 28.65
CA ALA A 137 -20.65 -11.66 28.14
C ALA A 137 -20.17 -12.77 29.07
N LYS A 138 -19.60 -13.83 28.49
CA LYS A 138 -18.86 -14.87 29.21
C LYS A 138 -17.54 -15.12 28.51
N THR A 139 -16.54 -15.55 29.26
CA THR A 139 -15.23 -15.93 28.71
C THR A 139 -15.16 -17.44 28.57
N VAL A 140 -14.65 -17.93 27.44
CA VAL A 140 -14.42 -19.35 27.20
C VAL A 140 -12.92 -19.58 26.97
N VAL A 141 -12.30 -20.45 27.79
CA VAL A 141 -10.89 -20.83 27.67
C VAL A 141 -10.80 -22.35 27.73
N ASP A 142 -10.25 -22.97 26.71
CA ASP A 142 -10.09 -24.43 26.60
C ASP A 142 -11.37 -25.23 26.88
N GLY A 143 -12.53 -24.68 26.48
CA GLY A 143 -13.85 -25.29 26.68
C GLY A 143 -14.49 -25.05 28.05
N ALA A 144 -13.78 -24.44 29.01
CA ALA A 144 -14.35 -23.99 30.27
C ALA A 144 -14.99 -22.61 30.11
N GLU A 145 -16.20 -22.43 30.64
CA GLU A 145 -16.96 -21.17 30.53
C GLU A 145 -17.04 -20.47 31.89
N SER A 146 -16.86 -19.14 31.89
CA SER A 146 -17.16 -18.32 33.07
C SER A 146 -18.66 -18.12 33.25
N SER A 147 -19.08 -17.62 34.42
CA SER A 147 -20.43 -17.07 34.60
C SER A 147 -20.68 -15.90 33.65
N GLU A 148 -21.95 -15.74 33.24
CA GLU A 148 -22.36 -14.56 32.47
C GLU A 148 -22.29 -13.29 33.31
N GLN A 149 -21.69 -12.23 32.76
CA GLN A 149 -21.62 -10.92 33.38
C GLN A 149 -22.37 -9.89 32.55
N PRO A 150 -23.10 -8.92 33.13
CA PRO A 150 -23.76 -7.85 32.37
C PRO A 150 -22.71 -6.94 31.73
N VAL A 151 -23.05 -6.40 30.55
CA VAL A 151 -22.22 -5.46 29.77
C VAL A 151 -22.95 -4.13 29.69
N ASP A 152 -22.66 -3.22 30.64
CA ASP A 152 -23.36 -1.94 30.78
C ASP A 152 -22.71 -0.80 29.99
N ALA A 153 -21.56 -1.04 29.36
CA ALA A 153 -20.85 -0.10 28.50
C ALA A 153 -20.28 -0.80 27.27
N GLY A 154 -19.82 -0.01 26.32
CA GLY A 154 -19.14 -0.48 25.12
C GLY A 154 -20.07 -0.86 23.97
N VAL A 155 -19.46 -0.84 22.79
CA VAL A 155 -20.11 -1.29 21.54
C VAL A 155 -19.56 -2.66 21.14
N PRO A 156 -20.40 -3.58 20.60
CA PRO A 156 -19.95 -4.93 20.30
C PRO A 156 -18.79 -4.96 19.30
N GLN A 157 -17.63 -5.46 19.76
CA GLN A 157 -16.50 -5.69 18.87
C GLN A 157 -16.82 -6.83 17.89
N GLY A 158 -16.41 -6.69 16.63
CA GLY A 158 -16.75 -7.64 15.56
C GLY A 158 -18.14 -7.45 14.95
N SER A 159 -18.98 -6.56 15.50
CA SER A 159 -20.25 -6.19 14.90
C SER A 159 -20.08 -5.15 13.79
N ARG A 160 -21.05 -5.04 12.89
CA ARG A 160 -21.05 -4.02 11.82
C ARG A 160 -21.40 -2.62 12.33
N LEU A 161 -22.24 -2.54 13.37
CA LEU A 161 -22.68 -1.28 13.96
C LEU A 161 -21.66 -0.71 14.98
N GLY A 162 -20.89 -1.56 15.66
CA GLY A 162 -19.94 -1.15 16.69
C GLY A 162 -19.01 -0.01 16.26
N PRO A 163 -18.25 -0.16 15.16
CA PRO A 163 -17.39 0.91 14.67
C PRO A 163 -18.12 2.22 14.34
N LEU A 164 -19.32 2.12 13.76
CA LEU A 164 -20.14 3.29 13.43
C LEU A 164 -20.60 4.03 14.69
N LEU A 165 -21.10 3.29 15.68
CA LEU A 165 -21.56 3.87 16.94
C LEU A 165 -20.41 4.51 17.72
N PHE A 166 -19.21 3.88 17.71
CA PHE A 166 -18.03 4.47 18.30
C PHE A 166 -17.65 5.80 17.64
N ILE A 167 -17.64 5.83 16.31
CA ILE A 167 -17.34 7.05 15.54
C ILE A 167 -18.34 8.18 15.87
N LEU A 168 -19.64 7.87 15.91
CA LEU A 168 -20.67 8.85 16.29
C LEU A 168 -20.49 9.33 17.72
N PHE A 169 -20.00 8.47 18.61
CA PHE A 169 -19.74 8.81 20.00
C PHE A 169 -18.56 9.77 20.16
N ILE A 170 -17.47 9.57 19.40
CA ILE A 170 -16.24 10.36 19.55
C ILE A 170 -16.21 11.63 18.68
N ASN A 171 -17.13 11.78 17.74
CA ASN A 171 -17.05 12.78 16.67
C ASN A 171 -16.93 14.24 17.17
N ASP A 172 -17.51 14.58 18.31
CA ASP A 172 -17.48 15.91 18.91
C ASP A 172 -16.25 16.22 19.76
N ILE A 173 -15.27 15.29 19.84
CA ILE A 173 -13.99 15.54 20.54
C ILE A 173 -13.17 16.66 19.89
N ILE A 174 -13.43 16.91 18.60
CA ILE A 174 -12.70 17.91 17.80
C ILE A 174 -13.32 19.30 17.86
N ASP A 175 -14.45 19.45 18.54
CA ASP A 175 -15.15 20.73 18.60
C ASP A 175 -14.34 21.72 19.46
N ASP A 176 -14.30 22.97 19.02
CA ASP A 176 -13.65 24.10 19.68
C ASP A 176 -12.12 23.97 19.86
N LEU A 177 -11.45 23.05 19.14
CA LEU A 177 -9.99 22.95 19.14
C LEU A 177 -9.35 24.03 18.26
N GLU A 178 -8.23 24.59 18.72
CA GLU A 178 -7.41 25.55 17.98
C GLU A 178 -6.40 24.85 17.07
N SER A 179 -5.92 23.67 17.46
CA SER A 179 -5.05 22.83 16.64
C SER A 179 -5.83 22.12 15.53
N THR A 180 -5.12 21.57 14.57
CA THR A 180 -5.72 20.73 13.53
C THR A 180 -5.85 19.30 14.06
N PRO A 181 -7.08 18.79 14.28
CA PRO A 181 -7.29 17.44 14.73
C PRO A 181 -7.29 16.44 13.57
N HIS A 182 -6.72 15.26 13.83
CA HIS A 182 -6.81 14.09 12.96
C HIS A 182 -7.32 12.91 13.77
N VAL A 183 -8.54 12.46 13.48
CA VAL A 183 -9.18 11.33 14.16
C VAL A 183 -9.26 10.16 13.21
N PHE A 184 -8.78 9.01 13.64
CA PHE A 184 -8.87 7.75 12.94
C PHE A 184 -9.28 6.64 13.92
N ALA A 185 -10.56 6.34 13.98
CA ALA A 185 -11.17 5.51 15.02
C ALA A 185 -10.79 6.05 16.43
N ASP A 186 -10.03 5.29 17.19
CA ASP A 186 -9.52 5.66 18.52
C ASP A 186 -8.21 6.47 18.49
N ASP A 187 -7.47 6.42 17.38
CA ASP A 187 -6.25 7.22 17.19
C ASP A 187 -6.60 8.68 16.94
N THR A 188 -6.35 9.54 17.91
CA THR A 188 -6.56 11.00 17.79
C THR A 188 -5.23 11.72 17.85
N THR A 189 -4.97 12.57 16.87
CA THR A 189 -3.76 13.40 16.81
C THR A 189 -4.14 14.87 16.72
N LEU A 190 -3.56 15.69 17.59
CA LEU A 190 -3.64 17.14 17.53
C LEU A 190 -2.32 17.66 17.00
N ILE A 191 -2.34 18.45 15.92
CA ILE A 191 -1.14 19.06 15.34
C ILE A 191 -1.30 20.56 15.17
N THR A 192 -0.27 21.30 15.49
CA THR A 192 -0.20 22.75 15.28
C THR A 192 1.14 23.15 14.66
N THR A 193 1.19 24.31 14.03
CA THR A 193 2.40 24.87 13.42
C THR A 193 2.51 26.34 13.82
N GLY A 194 3.64 26.73 14.40
CA GLY A 194 3.91 28.07 14.91
C GLY A 194 5.36 28.49 14.69
N ASP A 195 5.68 29.69 15.10
CA ASP A 195 7.02 30.27 14.90
C ASP A 195 8.07 29.71 15.87
N ASN A 196 7.62 29.28 17.05
CA ASN A 196 8.49 28.67 18.06
C ASN A 196 7.78 27.53 18.82
N ALA A 197 8.57 26.75 19.55
CA ALA A 197 8.07 25.56 20.25
C ALA A 197 7.22 25.92 21.50
N LEU A 198 7.45 27.07 22.12
CA LEU A 198 6.66 27.52 23.28
C LEU A 198 5.23 27.90 22.86
N GLU A 199 5.07 28.62 21.75
CA GLU A 199 3.78 28.97 21.18
C GLU A 199 2.94 27.73 20.87
N THR A 200 3.54 26.76 20.17
CA THR A 200 2.86 25.50 19.81
C THR A 200 2.52 24.65 21.04
N SER A 201 3.38 24.61 22.06
CA SER A 201 3.10 23.95 23.33
C SER A 201 1.95 24.59 24.11
N ASN A 202 1.89 25.91 24.17
CA ASN A 202 0.82 26.65 24.83
C ASN A 202 -0.53 26.38 24.16
N LEU A 203 -0.56 26.35 22.83
CA LEU A 203 -1.76 26.05 22.07
C LEU A 203 -2.25 24.62 22.34
N LEU A 204 -1.37 23.61 22.21
CA LEU A 204 -1.71 22.22 22.51
C LEU A 204 -2.13 22.02 23.97
N SER A 205 -1.53 22.75 24.92
CA SER A 205 -1.90 22.68 26.33
C SER A 205 -3.34 23.18 26.56
N ARG A 206 -3.80 24.20 25.83
CA ARG A 206 -5.20 24.66 25.88
C ARG A 206 -6.13 23.60 25.31
N ASP A 207 -5.79 23.01 24.19
CA ASP A 207 -6.60 21.98 23.55
C ASP A 207 -6.65 20.69 24.38
N LEU A 208 -5.55 20.28 25.00
CA LEU A 208 -5.54 19.14 25.91
C LEU A 208 -6.47 19.34 27.12
N LYS A 209 -6.59 20.58 27.64
CA LYS A 209 -7.57 20.89 28.69
C LYS A 209 -9.02 20.75 28.19
N ARG A 210 -9.30 21.18 26.94
CA ARG A 210 -10.62 20.98 26.31
C ARG A 210 -10.94 19.51 26.12
N VAL A 211 -9.99 18.73 25.60
CA VAL A 211 -10.11 17.28 25.49
C VAL A 211 -10.31 16.61 26.83
N SER A 212 -9.60 17.04 27.89
CA SER A 212 -9.79 16.52 29.25
C SER A 212 -11.20 16.80 29.76
N SER A 213 -11.72 18.00 29.55
CA SER A 213 -13.10 18.38 29.93
C SER A 213 -14.13 17.55 29.17
N TRP A 214 -13.93 17.34 27.87
CA TRP A 214 -14.75 16.47 27.04
C TRP A 214 -14.72 15.03 27.55
N ALA A 215 -13.54 14.51 27.86
CA ALA A 215 -13.33 13.16 28.39
C ALA A 215 -14.05 12.93 29.71
N ALA A 216 -13.94 13.87 30.64
CA ALA A 216 -14.65 13.84 31.93
C ALA A 216 -16.18 13.83 31.75
N LYS A 217 -16.70 14.67 30.84
CA LYS A 217 -18.14 14.75 30.52
C LYS A 217 -18.69 13.43 29.97
N TRP A 218 -17.96 12.79 29.06
CA TRP A 218 -18.42 11.59 28.35
C TRP A 218 -17.87 10.28 28.96
N LYS A 219 -17.18 10.36 30.11
CA LYS A 219 -16.59 9.21 30.82
C LYS A 219 -15.60 8.41 29.97
N VAL A 220 -14.83 9.12 29.13
CA VAL A 220 -13.77 8.52 28.32
C VAL A 220 -12.46 8.65 29.09
N THR A 221 -11.67 7.57 29.13
CA THR A 221 -10.36 7.59 29.78
C THR A 221 -9.25 7.52 28.75
N PHE A 222 -8.34 8.49 28.78
CA PHE A 222 -7.14 8.48 27.98
C PHE A 222 -5.98 7.84 28.74
N ASN A 223 -5.12 7.12 28.02
CA ASN A 223 -3.90 6.54 28.56
C ASN A 223 -2.75 7.55 28.44
N ALA A 224 -2.45 8.27 29.51
CA ALA A 224 -1.36 9.25 29.53
C ALA A 224 0.01 8.61 29.22
N GLY A 225 0.26 7.37 29.66
CA GLY A 225 1.53 6.67 29.40
C GLY A 225 1.76 6.30 27.94
N LYS A 226 0.68 6.07 27.17
CA LYS A 226 0.75 5.81 25.73
C LYS A 226 0.63 7.07 24.89
N THR A 227 0.03 8.14 25.44
CA THR A 227 -0.02 9.46 24.78
C THR A 227 1.40 9.98 24.59
N LYS A 228 1.73 10.48 23.40
CA LYS A 228 3.09 10.93 23.06
C LYS A 228 3.07 12.34 22.49
N ASP A 229 4.11 13.08 22.81
CA ASP A 229 4.38 14.43 22.37
C ASP A 229 5.60 14.45 21.44
N LEU A 230 5.47 15.03 20.24
CA LEU A 230 6.53 15.05 19.23
C LEU A 230 6.61 16.42 18.55
N ILE A 231 7.76 17.09 18.72
CA ILE A 231 8.06 18.34 18.03
C ILE A 231 8.85 18.05 16.75
N PHE A 232 8.32 18.50 15.63
CA PHE A 232 8.95 18.38 14.31
C PHE A 232 9.71 19.65 13.98
N ALA A 233 11.05 19.57 13.99
CA ALA A 233 11.91 20.69 13.71
C ALA A 233 13.19 20.24 12.98
N LYS A 234 13.72 21.08 12.09
CA LYS A 234 15.01 20.88 11.41
C LYS A 234 16.18 21.54 12.11
N LYS A 235 15.89 22.56 12.90
CA LYS A 235 16.88 23.31 13.67
C LYS A 235 16.70 23.05 15.15
N ALA A 236 17.75 23.33 15.91
CA ALA A 236 17.63 23.37 17.36
C ALA A 236 16.57 24.40 17.77
N PHE A 237 15.83 24.11 18.82
CA PHE A 237 14.80 24.94 19.41
C PHE A 237 14.86 24.85 20.92
N ASP A 238 14.39 25.89 21.58
CA ASP A 238 14.23 25.88 23.04
C ASP A 238 13.17 24.85 23.41
N ASN A 239 13.58 23.90 24.23
CA ASN A 239 12.71 22.79 24.61
C ASN A 239 11.67 23.26 25.65
N PRO A 240 10.40 23.43 25.29
CA PRO A 240 9.40 23.87 26.24
C PRO A 240 9.10 22.79 27.29
N GLN A 241 8.46 23.17 28.39
CA GLN A 241 8.00 22.23 29.40
C GLN A 241 7.13 21.12 28.77
N PRO A 242 7.17 19.88 29.28
CA PRO A 242 6.32 18.81 28.81
C PRO A 242 4.84 19.21 28.84
N LEU A 243 4.07 18.75 27.86
CA LEU A 243 2.62 18.90 27.87
C LEU A 243 2.03 18.16 29.08
N LEU A 244 1.03 18.73 29.72
CA LEU A 244 0.30 18.07 30.79
C LEU A 244 -1.07 17.60 30.28
N PHE A 245 -1.38 16.35 30.51
CA PHE A 245 -2.69 15.77 30.20
C PHE A 245 -3.25 15.10 31.46
N ASN A 246 -4.38 15.57 31.95
CA ASN A 246 -4.95 15.16 33.25
C ASN A 246 -3.90 15.22 34.39
N ASN A 247 -3.16 16.31 34.48
CA ASN A 247 -2.07 16.54 35.48
C ASN A 247 -0.88 15.56 35.35
N THR A 248 -0.85 14.71 34.35
CA THR A 248 0.28 13.81 34.08
C THR A 248 1.11 14.37 32.92
N ALA A 249 2.43 14.38 33.09
CA ALA A 249 3.34 14.81 32.03
C ALA A 249 3.29 13.82 30.85
N VAL A 250 3.05 14.35 29.65
CA VAL A 250 3.09 13.57 28.40
C VAL A 250 4.55 13.34 28.01
N ASP A 251 4.88 12.10 27.69
CA ASP A 251 6.23 11.71 27.29
C ASP A 251 6.60 12.29 25.91
N ARG A 252 7.63 13.14 25.89
CA ARG A 252 8.20 13.72 24.67
C ARG A 252 9.17 12.77 24.02
N VAL A 253 8.84 12.39 22.78
CA VAL A 253 9.61 11.40 22.03
C VAL A 253 10.27 11.99 20.79
N LYS A 254 11.34 11.36 20.31
CA LYS A 254 12.01 11.72 19.04
C LYS A 254 11.43 11.00 17.84
N SER A 255 10.71 9.91 18.06
CA SER A 255 9.99 9.16 17.04
C SER A 255 8.72 8.55 17.61
N HIS A 256 7.67 8.45 16.77
CA HIS A 256 6.41 7.82 17.14
C HIS A 256 5.86 7.02 15.96
N LYS A 257 5.32 5.83 16.24
CA LYS A 257 4.65 5.01 15.24
C LYS A 257 3.16 5.35 15.21
N HIS A 258 2.74 6.11 14.20
CA HIS A 258 1.36 6.50 14.00
C HIS A 258 0.76 5.82 12.76
N LEU A 259 -0.39 5.18 12.90
CA LEU A 259 -1.07 4.44 11.82
C LEU A 259 -0.10 3.51 11.04
N GLY A 260 0.80 2.84 11.76
CA GLY A 260 1.77 1.91 11.17
C GLY A 260 3.01 2.53 10.52
N VAL A 261 3.10 3.85 10.43
CA VAL A 261 4.27 4.59 9.89
C VAL A 261 5.05 5.25 11.05
N ILE A 262 6.37 5.11 11.05
CA ILE A 262 7.22 5.75 12.06
C ILE A 262 7.57 7.16 11.58
N LEU A 263 7.11 8.15 12.34
CA LEU A 263 7.40 9.57 12.15
C LEU A 263 8.51 9.97 13.12
N THR A 264 9.61 10.49 12.60
CA THR A 264 10.71 11.03 13.40
C THR A 264 10.65 12.56 13.45
N TYR A 265 11.22 13.19 14.46
CA TYR A 265 11.23 14.65 14.65
C TYR A 265 11.72 15.45 13.42
N ASN A 266 12.55 14.84 12.60
CA ASN A 266 13.11 15.44 11.38
C ASN A 266 12.56 14.81 10.09
N LEU A 267 11.53 13.96 10.19
CA LEU A 267 10.97 13.16 9.10
C LEU A 267 12.04 12.41 8.27
N SER A 268 13.11 11.93 8.93
CA SER A 268 13.97 10.90 8.35
C SER A 268 13.21 9.58 8.28
N TRP A 269 13.23 8.96 7.13
CA TRP A 269 12.52 7.70 6.90
C TRP A 269 13.37 6.46 7.23
N ASP A 270 14.60 6.62 7.69
CA ASP A 270 15.54 5.49 7.90
C ASP A 270 15.03 4.50 8.97
N GLU A 271 14.46 5.00 10.07
CA GLU A 271 13.90 4.15 11.12
C GLU A 271 12.70 3.33 10.59
N HIS A 272 11.81 3.98 9.84
CA HIS A 272 10.67 3.31 9.21
C HIS A 272 11.12 2.28 8.18
N LEU A 273 12.07 2.63 7.30
CA LEU A 273 12.64 1.71 6.32
C LEU A 273 13.31 0.50 6.98
N ASN A 274 14.06 0.71 8.07
CA ASN A 274 14.69 -0.38 8.81
C ASN A 274 13.64 -1.35 9.40
N SER A 275 12.50 -0.82 9.88
CA SER A 275 11.36 -1.64 10.31
C SER A 275 10.78 -2.47 9.17
N ILE A 276 10.57 -1.85 7.99
CA ILE A 276 10.11 -2.57 6.78
C ILE A 276 11.12 -3.65 6.37
N ILE A 277 12.41 -3.31 6.32
CA ILE A 277 13.49 -4.23 5.94
C ILE A 277 13.50 -5.46 6.86
N LYS A 278 13.38 -5.26 8.17
CA LYS A 278 13.32 -6.34 9.16
C LYS A 278 12.14 -7.28 8.89
N GLN A 279 10.94 -6.73 8.72
CA GLN A 279 9.73 -7.51 8.43
C GLN A 279 9.83 -8.28 7.09
N VAL A 280 10.31 -7.61 6.05
CA VAL A 280 10.45 -8.20 4.71
C VAL A 280 11.49 -9.31 4.71
N ASN A 281 12.60 -9.17 5.42
CA ASN A 281 13.63 -10.22 5.51
C ASN A 281 13.08 -11.49 6.15
N LEU A 282 12.27 -11.41 7.20
CA LEU A 282 11.60 -12.57 7.79
C LEU A 282 10.69 -13.27 6.78
N LYS A 283 9.87 -12.50 6.05
CA LYS A 283 8.97 -13.04 5.02
C LYS A 283 9.71 -13.65 3.84
N LEU A 284 10.83 -13.05 3.42
CA LEU A 284 11.69 -13.62 2.37
C LEU A 284 12.32 -14.94 2.80
N SER A 285 12.70 -15.10 4.06
CA SER A 285 13.19 -16.36 4.59
C SER A 285 12.11 -17.46 4.55
N MET A 286 10.86 -17.12 4.87
CA MET A 286 9.73 -18.06 4.74
C MET A 286 9.51 -18.46 3.27
N ILE A 287 9.52 -17.52 2.33
CA ILE A 287 9.38 -17.80 0.89
C ILE A 287 10.56 -18.65 0.39
N TYR A 288 11.77 -18.44 0.91
CA TYR A 288 12.94 -19.22 0.54
C TYR A 288 12.80 -20.71 0.94
N ASN A 289 12.18 -21.01 2.06
CA ASN A 289 11.96 -22.40 2.50
C ASN A 289 11.03 -23.18 1.55
N VAL A 290 10.15 -22.48 0.84
CA VAL A 290 9.22 -23.06 -0.15
C VAL A 290 9.62 -22.75 -1.60
N ARG A 291 10.90 -22.46 -1.85
CA ARG A 291 11.41 -22.05 -3.17
C ARG A 291 11.27 -23.09 -4.28
N GLN A 292 10.95 -24.34 -3.95
CA GLN A 292 10.64 -25.41 -4.91
C GLN A 292 9.27 -25.23 -5.59
N LEU A 293 8.39 -24.39 -5.04
CA LEU A 293 7.09 -24.11 -5.64
C LEU A 293 7.23 -23.44 -7.01
N SER A 294 6.15 -23.47 -7.80
CA SER A 294 6.15 -22.87 -9.13
C SER A 294 6.52 -21.37 -9.10
N ARG A 295 7.17 -20.89 -10.17
CA ARG A 295 7.48 -19.44 -10.31
C ARG A 295 6.23 -18.57 -10.13
N ARG A 296 5.07 -19.00 -10.66
CA ARG A 296 3.79 -18.29 -10.52
C ARG A 296 3.36 -18.19 -9.06
N THR A 297 3.45 -19.29 -8.32
CA THR A 297 3.11 -19.32 -6.89
C THR A 297 4.01 -18.38 -6.09
N LEU A 298 5.33 -18.42 -6.35
CA LEU A 298 6.29 -17.53 -5.67
C LEU A 298 6.08 -16.05 -6.03
N ASP A 299 5.68 -15.72 -7.28
CA ASP A 299 5.29 -14.36 -7.68
C ASP A 299 4.06 -13.87 -6.89
N ILE A 300 3.07 -14.74 -6.70
CA ILE A 300 1.88 -14.43 -5.90
C ILE A 300 2.28 -14.22 -4.42
N MET A 301 3.05 -15.13 -3.84
CA MET A 301 3.51 -15.03 -2.44
C MET A 301 4.31 -13.75 -2.21
N PHE A 302 5.20 -13.38 -3.12
CA PHE A 302 5.92 -12.12 -3.06
C PHE A 302 4.96 -10.93 -3.03
N LYS A 303 3.99 -10.88 -3.94
CA LYS A 303 3.03 -9.76 -4.02
C LYS A 303 2.16 -9.66 -2.79
N MET A 304 1.70 -10.79 -2.24
CA MET A 304 0.83 -10.82 -1.08
C MET A 304 1.56 -10.50 0.23
N HIS A 305 2.74 -11.06 0.44
CA HIS A 305 3.40 -11.00 1.75
C HIS A 305 4.55 -9.99 1.82
N VAL A 306 5.31 -9.79 0.75
CA VAL A 306 6.50 -8.92 0.75
C VAL A 306 6.17 -7.55 0.19
N ARG A 307 5.62 -7.50 -1.04
CA ARG A 307 5.29 -6.23 -1.69
C ARG A 307 4.24 -5.44 -0.92
N SER A 308 3.26 -6.10 -0.31
CA SER A 308 2.26 -5.44 0.53
C SER A 308 2.87 -4.67 1.71
N CYS A 309 3.96 -5.18 2.30
CA CYS A 309 4.66 -4.46 3.38
C CYS A 309 5.39 -3.21 2.87
N ILE A 310 5.96 -3.29 1.67
CA ILE A 310 6.65 -2.15 1.03
C ILE A 310 5.64 -1.10 0.56
N ASP A 311 4.50 -1.54 -0.01
CA ASP A 311 3.45 -0.68 -0.56
C ASP A 311 2.62 0.03 0.51
N TYR A 312 2.64 -0.47 1.77
CA TYR A 312 1.85 0.13 2.83
C TYR A 312 2.27 1.57 3.09
N CYS A 313 1.37 2.50 2.88
CA CYS A 313 1.59 3.95 3.02
C CYS A 313 2.81 4.51 2.25
N ILE A 314 3.30 3.81 1.22
CA ILE A 314 4.48 4.25 0.47
C ILE A 314 4.29 5.64 -0.18
N GLN A 315 3.07 6.06 -0.43
CA GLN A 315 2.76 7.40 -0.95
C GLN A 315 3.09 8.51 0.05
N VAL A 316 3.13 8.20 1.36
CA VAL A 316 3.44 9.17 2.42
C VAL A 316 4.93 9.49 2.43
N PHE A 317 5.78 8.47 2.38
CA PHE A 317 7.23 8.62 2.53
C PHE A 317 8.00 8.43 1.21
N GLY A 318 7.49 7.61 0.29
CA GLY A 318 8.16 7.23 -0.94
C GLY A 318 8.62 8.40 -1.82
N PRO A 319 7.79 9.42 -2.08
CA PRO A 319 8.21 10.59 -2.86
C PRO A 319 9.43 11.32 -2.28
N SER A 320 9.65 11.22 -0.96
CA SER A 320 10.75 11.88 -0.23
C SER A 320 12.01 11.02 -0.09
N LEU A 321 11.99 9.76 -0.53
CA LEU A 321 13.15 8.88 -0.43
C LEU A 321 14.26 9.32 -1.38
N ASN A 322 15.51 9.23 -0.88
CA ASN A 322 16.69 9.37 -1.71
C ASN A 322 17.06 8.06 -2.43
N LEU A 323 17.98 8.15 -3.40
CA LEU A 323 18.38 6.99 -4.22
C LEU A 323 18.93 5.82 -3.39
N THR A 324 19.66 6.10 -2.32
CA THR A 324 20.23 5.08 -1.42
C THR A 324 19.12 4.32 -0.68
N GLN A 325 18.08 5.03 -0.22
CA GLN A 325 16.92 4.45 0.46
C GLN A 325 16.07 3.61 -0.50
N ILE A 326 15.87 4.10 -1.74
CA ILE A 326 15.18 3.34 -2.80
C ILE A 326 15.96 2.06 -3.12
N ASP A 327 17.29 2.13 -3.24
CA ASP A 327 18.13 0.95 -3.53
C ASP A 327 18.08 -0.09 -2.40
N LYS A 328 17.96 0.32 -1.13
CA LYS A 328 17.73 -0.62 -0.01
C LYS A 328 16.45 -1.46 -0.24
N LEU A 329 15.35 -0.84 -0.65
CA LEU A 329 14.10 -1.54 -0.95
C LEU A 329 14.19 -2.38 -2.23
N ASP A 330 14.84 -1.86 -3.28
CA ASP A 330 15.09 -2.60 -4.52
C ASP A 330 15.93 -3.86 -4.29
N LYS A 331 16.90 -3.82 -3.36
CA LYS A 331 17.68 -5.01 -2.97
C LYS A 331 16.80 -6.11 -2.38
N LEU A 332 15.78 -5.78 -1.60
CA LEU A 332 14.81 -6.75 -1.09
C LEU A 332 13.99 -7.37 -2.23
N GLN A 333 13.50 -6.53 -3.15
CA GLN A 333 12.78 -7.00 -4.33
C GLN A 333 13.67 -7.86 -5.24
N TYR A 334 14.93 -7.49 -5.43
CA TYR A 334 15.92 -8.28 -6.18
C TYR A 334 16.15 -9.66 -5.54
N ARG A 335 16.25 -9.72 -4.20
CA ARG A 335 16.37 -10.98 -3.48
C ARG A 335 15.15 -11.88 -3.71
N ALA A 336 13.94 -11.32 -3.64
CA ALA A 336 12.69 -12.02 -3.96
C ALA A 336 12.69 -12.54 -5.41
N ALA A 337 13.12 -11.69 -6.35
CA ALA A 337 13.17 -12.03 -7.77
C ALA A 337 14.12 -13.19 -8.04
N ARG A 338 15.29 -13.23 -7.37
CA ARG A 338 16.22 -14.36 -7.44
C ARG A 338 15.61 -15.66 -6.89
N ILE A 339 14.90 -15.59 -5.77
CA ILE A 339 14.18 -16.74 -5.23
C ILE A 339 13.14 -17.24 -6.23
N ALA A 340 12.34 -16.33 -6.80
CA ALA A 340 11.28 -16.70 -7.74
C ALA A 340 11.79 -17.32 -9.04
N THR A 341 12.96 -16.93 -9.53
CA THR A 341 13.51 -17.36 -10.82
C THR A 341 14.64 -18.39 -10.69
N MET A 342 15.18 -18.63 -9.49
CA MET A 342 16.43 -19.34 -9.25
C MET A 342 17.62 -18.74 -10.03
N ALA A 343 17.60 -17.44 -10.27
CA ALA A 343 18.67 -16.76 -10.98
C ALA A 343 19.97 -16.75 -10.16
N MET A 344 21.09 -16.85 -10.87
CA MET A 344 22.42 -16.86 -10.27
C MET A 344 22.74 -15.51 -9.58
N LYS A 345 23.64 -15.56 -8.62
CA LYS A 345 24.27 -14.36 -8.05
C LYS A 345 24.90 -13.53 -9.19
N PHE A 346 24.91 -12.21 -9.07
CA PHE A 346 25.37 -11.27 -10.11
C PHE A 346 24.48 -11.12 -11.37
N THR A 347 23.29 -11.72 -11.40
CA THR A 347 22.31 -11.40 -12.44
C THR A 347 21.89 -9.94 -12.34
N SER A 348 21.83 -9.23 -13.48
CA SER A 348 21.39 -7.84 -13.52
C SER A 348 19.99 -7.66 -12.91
N LYS A 349 19.88 -6.75 -11.93
CA LYS A 349 18.61 -6.39 -11.27
C LYS A 349 17.54 -5.98 -12.30
N GLN A 350 17.90 -5.12 -13.24
CA GLN A 350 17.00 -4.62 -14.26
C GLN A 350 16.48 -5.74 -15.19
N LYS A 351 17.38 -6.59 -15.72
CA LYS A 351 16.99 -7.73 -16.56
C LYS A 351 16.06 -8.68 -15.84
N LEU A 352 16.31 -8.91 -14.54
CA LEU A 352 15.52 -9.82 -13.72
C LEU A 352 14.12 -9.26 -13.44
N PHE A 353 13.99 -7.95 -13.25
CA PHE A 353 12.68 -7.30 -13.07
C PHE A 353 11.86 -7.34 -14.36
N ILE A 354 12.49 -7.11 -15.53
CA ILE A 354 11.85 -7.25 -16.84
C ILE A 354 11.37 -8.70 -17.04
N GLU A 355 12.21 -9.70 -16.74
CA GLU A 355 11.87 -11.13 -16.84
C GLU A 355 10.63 -11.51 -16.00
N LEU A 356 10.42 -10.86 -14.86
CA LEU A 356 9.27 -11.08 -13.98
C LEU A 356 8.07 -10.15 -14.29
N GLY A 357 8.28 -9.13 -15.09
CA GLY A 357 7.31 -8.05 -15.29
C GLY A 357 7.10 -7.25 -13.99
N TRP A 358 8.18 -7.02 -13.24
CA TRP A 358 8.17 -6.21 -12.03
C TRP A 358 8.78 -4.84 -12.29
N GLU A 359 8.09 -3.80 -11.87
CA GLU A 359 8.63 -2.44 -11.85
C GLU A 359 9.65 -2.26 -10.71
N SER A 360 10.60 -1.33 -10.88
CA SER A 360 11.47 -0.89 -9.76
C SER A 360 10.64 -0.22 -8.66
N ILE A 361 11.21 -0.11 -7.45
CA ILE A 361 10.53 0.57 -6.33
C ILE A 361 10.23 2.04 -6.68
N GLU A 362 11.12 2.72 -7.38
CA GLU A 362 10.89 4.09 -7.84
C GLU A 362 9.64 4.20 -8.74
N LYS A 363 9.54 3.33 -9.75
CA LYS A 363 8.37 3.27 -10.65
C LYS A 363 7.10 2.82 -9.92
N ARG A 364 7.25 1.99 -8.90
CA ARG A 364 6.14 1.58 -8.02
C ARG A 364 5.61 2.74 -7.20
N ILE A 365 6.50 3.56 -6.61
CA ILE A 365 6.14 4.80 -5.88
C ILE A 365 5.38 5.74 -6.83
N GLU A 366 5.91 5.98 -8.03
CA GLU A 366 5.29 6.82 -9.05
C GLU A 366 3.87 6.32 -9.39
N TYR A 367 3.73 5.04 -9.72
CA TYR A 367 2.45 4.41 -10.06
C TYR A 367 1.40 4.55 -8.95
N LEU A 368 1.77 4.17 -7.72
CA LEU A 368 0.85 4.20 -6.59
C LEU A 368 0.48 5.63 -6.19
N SER A 369 1.43 6.57 -6.29
CA SER A 369 1.20 7.96 -5.98
C SER A 369 0.30 8.65 -7.00
N LEU A 370 0.51 8.41 -8.29
CA LEU A 370 -0.37 8.93 -9.35
C LEU A 370 -1.78 8.34 -9.27
N CYS A 371 -1.93 7.05 -8.95
CA CYS A 371 -3.25 6.46 -8.70
C CYS A 371 -3.97 7.11 -7.50
N LEU A 372 -3.25 7.44 -6.44
CA LEU A 372 -3.84 8.13 -5.29
C LEU A 372 -4.17 9.58 -5.63
N PHE A 373 -3.28 10.27 -6.35
CA PHE A 373 -3.50 11.64 -6.78
C PHE A 373 -4.70 11.79 -7.72
N HIS A 374 -4.87 10.85 -8.67
CA HIS A 374 -6.08 10.79 -9.51
C HIS A 374 -7.35 10.73 -8.68
N LYS A 375 -7.37 9.90 -7.64
CA LYS A 375 -8.51 9.85 -6.72
C LYS A 375 -8.76 11.18 -6.02
N ILE A 376 -7.69 11.82 -5.51
CA ILE A 376 -7.79 13.12 -4.84
C ILE A 376 -8.30 14.17 -5.81
N HIS A 377 -7.80 14.17 -7.05
CA HIS A 377 -8.19 15.13 -8.06
C HIS A 377 -9.68 15.04 -8.44
N ILE A 378 -10.19 13.81 -8.66
CA ILE A 378 -11.55 13.60 -9.18
C ILE A 378 -12.61 13.53 -8.07
N HIS A 379 -12.30 12.84 -6.97
CA HIS A 379 -13.32 12.45 -5.99
C HIS A 379 -13.15 13.08 -4.61
N GLU A 380 -12.06 13.84 -4.37
CA GLU A 380 -11.85 14.38 -3.03
C GLU A 380 -12.71 15.61 -2.79
N THR A 381 -13.58 15.52 -1.81
CA THR A 381 -14.48 16.61 -1.42
C THR A 381 -14.02 17.35 -0.16
N ARG A 382 -13.09 16.79 0.62
CA ARG A 382 -12.61 17.38 1.88
C ARG A 382 -11.81 18.65 1.62
N ALA A 383 -12.28 19.75 2.19
CA ALA A 383 -11.65 21.06 2.05
C ALA A 383 -10.16 21.04 2.44
N GLN A 384 -9.81 20.37 3.54
CA GLN A 384 -8.45 20.25 4.06
C GLN A 384 -7.47 19.62 3.04
N ILE A 385 -7.88 18.56 2.36
CA ILE A 385 -7.04 17.90 1.36
C ILE A 385 -6.98 18.71 0.07
N ARG A 386 -8.10 19.34 -0.33
CA ARG A 386 -8.10 20.24 -1.49
C ARG A 386 -7.18 21.44 -1.31
N GLN A 387 -7.07 21.98 -0.10
CA GLN A 387 -6.12 23.05 0.22
C GLN A 387 -4.65 22.63 0.08
N CYS A 388 -4.35 21.31 0.11
CA CYS A 388 -3.02 20.80 -0.17
C CYS A 388 -2.68 20.75 -1.66
N LEU A 389 -3.65 20.91 -2.55
CA LEU A 389 -3.41 20.97 -4.00
C LEU A 389 -3.00 22.40 -4.40
N PRO A 390 -2.07 22.55 -5.36
CA PRO A 390 -1.77 23.86 -5.90
C PRO A 390 -2.97 24.40 -6.69
N PRO A 391 -3.08 25.72 -6.88
CA PRO A 391 -4.13 26.31 -7.68
C PRO A 391 -4.16 25.73 -9.10
N VAL A 392 -5.35 25.51 -9.64
CA VAL A 392 -5.53 25.13 -11.03
C VAL A 392 -5.25 26.34 -11.92
N ASN A 393 -4.48 26.16 -12.98
CA ASN A 393 -4.22 27.23 -13.95
C ASN A 393 -5.52 27.59 -14.67
N GLN A 394 -5.98 28.81 -14.52
CA GLN A 394 -7.25 29.29 -15.09
C GLN A 394 -7.18 29.62 -16.59
N TYR A 395 -5.98 29.66 -17.17
CA TYR A 395 -5.82 30.05 -18.58
C TYR A 395 -5.60 28.82 -19.46
N PRO A 396 -6.59 28.41 -20.27
CA PRO A 396 -6.46 27.33 -21.23
C PRO A 396 -5.78 27.81 -22.54
N ASN A 397 -4.72 28.59 -22.46
CA ASN A 397 -3.97 28.86 -23.67
C ASN A 397 -3.24 27.59 -24.08
N PHE A 398 -3.63 27.07 -25.22
CA PHE A 398 -3.12 25.88 -25.91
C PHE A 398 -1.64 25.98 -26.29
N THR A 399 -0.77 26.36 -25.38
CA THR A 399 0.68 26.29 -25.56
C THR A 399 1.19 24.93 -25.12
N ARG A 400 2.28 24.46 -25.71
CA ARG A 400 2.91 23.14 -25.47
C ARG A 400 3.26 22.84 -24.00
N SER A 401 3.08 23.77 -23.09
CA SER A 401 3.38 23.68 -21.64
C SER A 401 2.13 23.76 -20.74
N ASN A 402 0.97 23.24 -21.15
CA ASN A 402 -0.25 23.25 -20.34
C ASN A 402 -0.12 22.46 -19.03
N LYS A 403 0.58 23.04 -18.06
CA LYS A 403 0.58 22.51 -16.69
C LYS A 403 -0.81 22.72 -16.09
N HIS A 404 -1.47 21.64 -15.69
CA HIS A 404 -2.79 21.69 -15.07
C HIS A 404 -2.79 22.45 -13.74
N TYR A 405 -1.73 22.29 -12.97
CA TYR A 405 -1.51 22.96 -11.70
C TYR A 405 -0.39 24.00 -11.78
N SER A 406 -0.55 25.11 -11.09
CA SER A 406 0.52 26.08 -10.86
C SER A 406 1.62 25.48 -9.98
N SER A 407 2.79 26.10 -9.99
CA SER A 407 3.85 25.73 -9.06
C SER A 407 3.51 26.19 -7.65
N TYR A 408 3.94 25.45 -6.63
CA TYR A 408 3.92 25.96 -5.25
C TYR A 408 4.90 27.13 -5.12
N PRO A 409 4.55 28.15 -4.31
CA PRO A 409 5.46 29.27 -4.05
C PRO A 409 6.71 28.85 -3.29
N GLU A 410 6.61 27.78 -2.49
CA GLU A 410 7.73 27.26 -1.71
C GLU A 410 8.71 26.47 -2.60
N THR A 411 9.99 26.86 -2.57
CA THR A 411 11.08 26.23 -3.35
C THR A 411 11.96 25.28 -2.54
N ASN A 412 11.65 25.07 -1.26
CA ASN A 412 12.42 24.20 -0.39
C ASN A 412 12.42 22.76 -0.92
N THR A 413 13.58 22.18 -1.12
CA THR A 413 13.79 20.84 -1.71
C THR A 413 13.02 19.74 -0.96
N ASP A 414 12.94 19.81 0.38
CA ASP A 414 12.21 18.81 1.17
C ASP A 414 10.70 18.89 0.98
N PHE A 415 10.17 20.11 0.84
CA PHE A 415 8.77 20.32 0.53
C PHE A 415 8.45 19.85 -0.90
N CYS A 416 9.26 20.27 -1.87
CA CYS A 416 9.09 19.92 -3.28
C CYS A 416 9.16 18.40 -3.52
N ASN A 417 9.94 17.66 -2.72
CA ASN A 417 10.01 16.20 -2.75
C ASN A 417 8.93 15.50 -1.91
N SER A 418 7.96 16.22 -1.35
CA SER A 418 6.80 15.61 -0.68
C SER A 418 5.71 15.21 -1.68
N PHE A 419 4.69 14.48 -1.21
CA PHE A 419 3.67 13.90 -2.08
C PHE A 419 2.98 14.94 -2.97
N PHE A 420 2.35 15.96 -2.39
CA PHE A 420 1.53 16.89 -3.19
C PHE A 420 2.36 17.67 -4.23
N PRO A 421 3.47 18.33 -3.88
CA PRO A 421 4.26 19.08 -4.87
C PRO A 421 4.85 18.19 -5.96
N LYS A 422 5.48 17.07 -5.57
CA LYS A 422 6.12 16.17 -6.53
C LYS A 422 5.10 15.52 -7.47
N ILE A 423 3.98 15.03 -6.92
CA ILE A 423 3.02 14.28 -7.72
C ILE A 423 2.15 15.19 -8.57
N SER A 424 1.82 16.42 -8.13
CA SER A 424 1.13 17.41 -8.98
C SER A 424 1.95 17.77 -10.23
N THR A 425 3.28 17.81 -10.11
CA THR A 425 4.17 18.00 -11.26
C THR A 425 4.14 16.79 -12.20
N LEU A 426 4.26 15.57 -11.68
CA LEU A 426 4.15 14.35 -12.47
C LEU A 426 2.78 14.21 -13.13
N TRP A 427 1.72 14.55 -12.41
CA TRP A 427 0.35 14.57 -12.91
C TRP A 427 0.16 15.54 -14.08
N SER A 428 0.72 16.74 -13.96
CA SER A 428 0.66 17.75 -15.01
C SER A 428 1.36 17.33 -16.31
N ASN A 429 2.33 16.41 -16.23
CA ASN A 429 3.05 15.86 -17.38
C ASN A 429 2.30 14.69 -18.06
N LEU A 430 1.22 14.17 -17.46
CA LEU A 430 0.42 13.13 -18.09
C LEU A 430 -0.42 13.71 -19.24
N PRO A 431 -0.71 12.92 -20.29
CA PRO A 431 -1.62 13.32 -21.37
C PRO A 431 -2.99 13.75 -20.83
N PHE A 432 -3.58 14.77 -21.45
CA PHE A 432 -4.88 15.32 -21.01
C PHE A 432 -5.99 14.27 -20.97
N ASN A 433 -6.07 13.40 -21.98
CA ASN A 433 -7.04 12.32 -22.04
C ASN A 433 -6.90 11.36 -20.86
N MET A 434 -5.68 11.04 -20.42
CA MET A 434 -5.47 10.17 -19.27
C MET A 434 -5.97 10.79 -17.96
N ARG A 435 -5.79 12.10 -17.78
CA ARG A 435 -6.17 12.79 -16.53
C ARG A 435 -7.69 12.78 -16.28
N ASN A 436 -8.49 12.66 -17.34
CA ASN A 436 -9.96 12.67 -17.29
C ASN A 436 -10.59 11.28 -17.39
N MET A 437 -9.80 10.21 -17.45
CA MET A 437 -10.30 8.83 -17.46
C MET A 437 -10.91 8.46 -16.10
N ASP A 438 -11.82 7.47 -16.11
CA ASP A 438 -12.21 6.82 -14.86
C ASP A 438 -11.00 6.10 -14.20
N MET A 439 -11.18 5.71 -12.93
CA MET A 439 -10.08 5.11 -12.15
C MET A 439 -9.61 3.77 -12.71
N PHE A 440 -10.48 3.00 -13.35
CA PHE A 440 -10.13 1.68 -13.88
C PHE A 440 -9.26 1.83 -15.13
N ASP A 441 -9.71 2.61 -16.10
CA ASP A 441 -9.00 2.89 -17.34
C ASP A 441 -7.69 3.64 -17.08
N PHE A 442 -7.70 4.61 -16.16
CA PHE A 442 -6.49 5.31 -15.72
C PHE A 442 -5.41 4.34 -15.23
N LYS A 443 -5.77 3.37 -14.37
CA LYS A 443 -4.82 2.38 -13.86
C LYS A 443 -4.26 1.47 -14.95
N ILE A 444 -5.06 1.12 -15.96
CA ILE A 444 -4.62 0.32 -17.10
C ILE A 444 -3.61 1.12 -17.90
N GLN A 445 -3.97 2.32 -18.34
CA GLN A 445 -3.11 3.16 -19.19
C GLN A 445 -1.82 3.56 -18.47
N LEU A 446 -1.91 3.96 -17.20
CA LEU A 446 -0.74 4.24 -16.39
C LEU A 446 0.13 2.99 -16.19
N GLY A 447 -0.50 1.83 -16.06
CA GLY A 447 0.19 0.55 -15.99
C GLY A 447 0.99 0.23 -17.25
N LEU A 448 0.47 0.52 -18.43
CA LEU A 448 1.16 0.34 -19.71
C LEU A 448 2.38 1.27 -19.84
N LEU A 449 2.28 2.50 -19.31
CA LEU A 449 3.39 3.46 -19.33
C LEU A 449 4.52 3.12 -18.35
N ILE A 450 4.18 2.64 -17.16
CA ILE A 450 5.14 2.55 -16.05
C ILE A 450 5.69 1.14 -15.85
N LYS A 451 4.84 0.10 -16.04
CA LYS A 451 5.21 -1.28 -15.72
C LYS A 451 5.86 -1.96 -16.92
N PRO A 452 6.90 -2.76 -16.72
CA PRO A 452 7.42 -3.59 -17.79
C PRO A 452 6.36 -4.59 -18.25
N HIS A 453 6.31 -4.83 -19.55
CA HIS A 453 5.40 -5.82 -20.14
C HIS A 453 5.70 -7.21 -19.55
N LYS A 454 4.67 -7.87 -19.01
CA LYS A 454 4.80 -9.22 -18.45
C LYS A 454 4.56 -10.26 -19.53
N ASN A 455 5.62 -10.87 -20.06
CA ASN A 455 5.47 -12.01 -20.94
C ASN A 455 5.11 -13.27 -20.16
N LYS A 456 3.86 -13.74 -20.33
CA LYS A 456 3.33 -14.94 -19.64
C LYS A 456 4.07 -16.22 -20.03
N LEU A 457 4.65 -16.27 -21.24
CA LEU A 457 5.41 -17.42 -21.72
C LEU A 457 6.62 -17.73 -20.86
N LEU A 458 7.28 -16.71 -20.30
CA LEU A 458 8.50 -16.84 -19.50
C LEU A 458 8.32 -17.63 -18.19
N SER A 459 7.09 -17.94 -17.81
CA SER A 459 6.77 -18.74 -16.61
C SER A 459 6.32 -20.17 -16.91
N ILE A 460 6.36 -20.60 -18.17
CA ILE A 460 5.89 -21.92 -18.62
C ILE A 460 6.92 -22.99 -18.30
N GLY A 461 6.43 -24.21 -18.04
CA GLY A 461 7.23 -25.42 -17.85
C GLY A 461 7.45 -25.81 -16.40
N SER A 462 8.31 -26.81 -16.19
CA SER A 462 8.68 -27.25 -14.86
C SER A 462 9.48 -26.18 -14.12
N ARG A 463 9.46 -26.20 -12.80
CA ARG A 463 10.22 -25.24 -11.96
C ARG A 463 11.70 -25.23 -12.34
N PHE A 464 12.28 -26.41 -12.49
CA PHE A 464 13.69 -26.57 -12.80
C PHE A 464 14.01 -26.17 -14.24
N GLY A 465 13.27 -26.68 -15.23
CA GLY A 465 13.48 -26.33 -16.63
C GLY A 465 13.29 -24.84 -16.92
N ASN A 466 12.28 -24.22 -16.30
CA ASN A 466 12.09 -22.78 -16.41
C ASN A 466 13.26 -21.98 -15.82
N SER A 467 13.86 -22.47 -14.72
CA SER A 467 15.03 -21.83 -14.13
C SER A 467 16.24 -21.86 -15.07
N LEU A 468 16.56 -23.02 -15.66
CA LEU A 468 17.65 -23.16 -16.62
C LEU A 468 17.44 -22.25 -17.83
N HIS A 469 16.21 -22.24 -18.36
CA HIS A 469 15.82 -21.38 -19.50
C HIS A 469 15.96 -19.88 -19.14
N THR A 470 15.51 -19.47 -17.96
CA THR A 470 15.69 -18.10 -17.45
C THR A 470 17.17 -17.72 -17.33
N GLN A 471 18.01 -18.61 -16.84
CA GLN A 471 19.45 -18.36 -16.71
C GLN A 471 20.11 -18.08 -18.07
N LEU A 472 19.70 -18.79 -19.13
CA LEU A 472 20.18 -18.52 -20.50
C LEU A 472 19.70 -17.15 -21.01
N ARG A 473 18.40 -16.85 -20.87
CA ARG A 473 17.84 -15.54 -21.27
C ARG A 473 18.54 -14.36 -20.61
N LEU A 474 18.90 -14.52 -19.35
CA LEU A 474 19.58 -13.49 -18.57
C LEU A 474 21.10 -13.43 -18.81
N CYS A 475 21.64 -14.29 -19.66
CA CYS A 475 23.08 -14.47 -19.91
C CYS A 475 23.84 -14.70 -18.59
N ARG A 476 23.28 -15.50 -17.70
CA ARG A 476 23.84 -15.89 -16.39
C ARG A 476 23.48 -17.33 -16.10
N SER A 477 24.23 -18.25 -16.73
CA SER A 477 24.08 -19.70 -16.60
C SER A 477 25.42 -20.34 -16.28
N GLN A 478 25.47 -21.67 -16.26
CA GLN A 478 26.68 -22.43 -16.05
C GLN A 478 27.58 -22.57 -17.31
N LEU A 479 27.24 -21.90 -18.43
CA LEU A 479 28.12 -21.84 -19.59
C LEU A 479 29.38 -21.03 -19.25
N ASN A 480 30.53 -21.48 -19.74
CA ASN A 480 31.82 -20.86 -19.42
C ASN A 480 31.90 -19.40 -19.91
N ASP A 481 31.30 -19.03 -21.04
CA ASP A 481 31.22 -17.66 -21.48
C ASP A 481 30.48 -16.77 -20.48
N HIS A 482 29.34 -17.23 -19.94
CA HIS A 482 28.60 -16.52 -18.89
C HIS A 482 29.36 -16.45 -17.56
N LEU A 483 30.04 -17.54 -17.17
CA LEU A 483 30.82 -17.58 -15.93
C LEU A 483 32.09 -16.72 -16.03
N PHE A 484 32.76 -16.72 -17.19
CA PHE A 484 33.93 -15.88 -17.46
C PHE A 484 33.59 -14.39 -17.33
N SER A 485 32.42 -13.99 -17.88
CA SER A 485 31.94 -12.59 -17.79
C SER A 485 31.79 -12.04 -16.37
N VAL A 486 31.71 -12.93 -15.36
CA VAL A 486 31.62 -12.61 -13.92
C VAL A 486 32.82 -13.12 -13.13
N ARG A 487 33.90 -13.51 -13.80
CA ARG A 487 35.16 -13.98 -13.20
C ARG A 487 34.99 -15.26 -12.34
N LEU A 488 34.06 -16.12 -12.69
CA LEU A 488 33.82 -17.42 -12.03
C LEU A 488 34.37 -18.63 -12.83
N SER A 489 34.83 -18.40 -14.06
CA SER A 489 35.56 -19.39 -14.86
C SER A 489 36.86 -18.78 -15.38
N PRO A 490 37.96 -19.54 -15.45
CA PRO A 490 39.20 -19.06 -16.04
C PRO A 490 39.18 -19.08 -17.58
N THR A 491 38.20 -19.71 -18.19
CA THR A 491 38.09 -19.87 -19.65
C THR A 491 36.67 -19.67 -20.13
N THR A 492 36.54 -19.25 -21.39
CA THR A 492 35.28 -19.16 -22.13
C THR A 492 34.98 -20.46 -22.91
N LYS A 493 35.94 -21.43 -22.94
CA LYS A 493 35.86 -22.60 -23.81
C LYS A 493 35.00 -23.73 -23.21
N CYS A 494 34.25 -24.39 -24.05
CA CYS A 494 33.59 -25.66 -23.80
C CYS A 494 34.61 -26.82 -23.71
N LEU A 495 34.22 -27.92 -23.13
CA LEU A 495 35.01 -29.16 -23.17
C LEU A 495 35.29 -29.67 -24.58
N CYS A 496 34.49 -29.26 -25.58
CA CYS A 496 34.72 -29.54 -26.98
C CYS A 496 35.81 -28.65 -27.64
N GLY A 497 36.37 -27.69 -26.90
CA GLY A 497 37.38 -26.73 -27.38
C GLY A 497 36.84 -25.40 -27.93
N SER A 498 35.58 -25.35 -28.33
CA SER A 498 34.94 -24.15 -28.91
C SER A 498 34.49 -23.16 -27.82
N LEU A 499 34.20 -21.91 -28.22
CA LEU A 499 33.61 -20.88 -27.32
C LEU A 499 32.24 -21.36 -26.82
N GLU A 500 32.02 -21.38 -25.49
CA GLU A 500 30.82 -21.96 -24.88
C GLU A 500 29.71 -20.92 -24.70
N THR A 501 29.14 -20.46 -25.80
CA THR A 501 28.01 -19.56 -25.84
C THR A 501 26.66 -20.28 -25.81
N THR A 502 25.56 -19.53 -25.68
CA THR A 502 24.21 -20.07 -25.83
C THR A 502 23.95 -20.62 -27.25
N GLU A 503 24.48 -19.96 -28.28
CA GLU A 503 24.39 -20.44 -29.67
C GLU A 503 25.15 -21.76 -29.85
N HIS A 504 26.37 -21.85 -29.32
CA HIS A 504 27.15 -23.06 -29.34
C HIS A 504 26.42 -24.24 -28.69
N LEU A 505 25.75 -24.03 -27.55
CA LEU A 505 24.97 -25.05 -26.87
C LEU A 505 23.82 -25.58 -27.76
N PHE A 506 23.09 -24.67 -28.41
CA PHE A 506 21.92 -25.04 -29.21
C PHE A 506 22.27 -25.59 -30.61
N HIS A 507 23.40 -25.20 -31.21
CA HIS A 507 23.65 -25.48 -32.63
C HIS A 507 24.89 -26.32 -32.91
N ASP A 508 25.98 -26.15 -32.14
CA ASP A 508 27.31 -26.61 -32.61
C ASP A 508 27.96 -27.69 -31.72
N CYS A 509 27.67 -27.71 -30.42
CA CYS A 509 28.41 -28.59 -29.52
C CYS A 509 28.15 -30.06 -29.79
N PHE A 510 29.15 -30.77 -30.25
CA PHE A 510 29.02 -32.21 -30.54
C PHE A 510 28.75 -33.05 -29.29
N LEU A 511 29.11 -32.58 -28.11
CA LEU A 511 28.83 -33.25 -26.84
C LEU A 511 27.33 -33.43 -26.55
N TYR A 512 26.46 -32.64 -27.20
CA TYR A 512 25.02 -32.67 -27.01
C TYR A 512 24.25 -32.96 -28.31
N ASP A 513 24.89 -33.64 -29.23
CA ASP A 513 24.33 -33.88 -30.58
C ASP A 513 23.10 -34.79 -30.53
N VAL A 514 23.08 -35.75 -29.62
CA VAL A 514 21.93 -36.66 -29.44
C VAL A 514 20.71 -35.88 -28.95
N GLU A 515 20.87 -35.12 -27.89
CA GLU A 515 19.78 -34.32 -27.29
C GLU A 515 19.31 -33.24 -28.25
N ARG A 516 20.22 -32.64 -29.04
CA ARG A 516 19.92 -31.65 -30.06
C ARG A 516 19.09 -32.24 -31.20
N LYS A 517 19.45 -33.45 -31.69
CA LYS A 517 18.67 -34.14 -32.73
C LYS A 517 17.23 -34.36 -32.28
N VAL A 518 17.02 -34.74 -31.02
CA VAL A 518 15.68 -34.88 -30.42
C VAL A 518 14.97 -33.52 -30.38
N LEU A 519 15.65 -32.48 -29.93
CA LEU A 519 15.03 -31.13 -29.95
C LEU A 519 14.62 -30.74 -31.37
N LEU A 520 15.55 -30.85 -32.33
CA LEU A 520 15.29 -30.40 -33.71
C LEU A 520 14.20 -31.23 -34.42
N SER A 521 14.01 -32.50 -34.07
CA SER A 521 12.91 -33.31 -34.62
C SER A 521 11.53 -32.92 -34.13
N GLU A 522 11.44 -32.29 -32.95
CA GLU A 522 10.16 -31.81 -32.35
C GLU A 522 9.75 -30.41 -32.85
N LEU A 523 10.68 -29.63 -33.41
CA LEU A 523 10.44 -28.22 -33.80
C LEU A 523 9.52 -28.04 -35.02
N PRO A 524 9.56 -28.86 -36.08
CA PRO A 524 8.77 -28.61 -37.31
C PRO A 524 7.26 -28.52 -37.09
N GLY A 525 6.74 -29.19 -36.06
CA GLY A 525 5.31 -29.09 -35.67
C GLY A 525 4.93 -27.84 -34.88
N VAL A 526 5.90 -27.00 -34.54
CA VAL A 526 5.71 -25.87 -33.62
C VAL A 526 6.15 -24.53 -34.23
N LEU A 527 7.19 -24.55 -35.11
CA LEU A 527 7.69 -23.37 -35.77
C LEU A 527 6.84 -23.01 -37.00
N GLU A 528 6.75 -21.73 -37.30
CA GLU A 528 6.01 -21.22 -38.45
C GLU A 528 6.69 -21.54 -39.80
N LYS A 529 8.00 -21.47 -39.82
CA LYS A 529 8.82 -21.77 -40.99
C LYS A 529 9.63 -23.06 -40.79
N ARG A 530 10.08 -23.65 -41.87
CA ARG A 530 11.05 -24.75 -41.79
C ARG A 530 12.34 -24.27 -41.11
N ILE A 531 13.00 -25.13 -40.36
CA ILE A 531 14.21 -24.82 -39.55
C ILE A 531 15.33 -24.22 -40.44
N ASP A 532 15.48 -24.72 -41.65
CA ASP A 532 16.48 -24.27 -42.63
C ASP A 532 16.28 -22.82 -43.13
N LYS A 533 15.09 -22.23 -42.86
CA LYS A 533 14.77 -20.83 -43.20
C LYS A 533 15.11 -19.82 -42.13
N TYR A 534 15.57 -20.27 -40.96
CA TYR A 534 16.01 -19.37 -39.89
C TYR A 534 17.54 -19.31 -39.85
N SER A 535 18.08 -18.11 -39.63
CA SER A 535 19.46 -17.96 -39.24
C SER A 535 19.68 -18.55 -37.85
N ARG A 536 20.90 -18.97 -37.52
CA ARG A 536 21.24 -19.50 -36.18
C ARG A 536 20.85 -18.53 -35.05
N ARG A 537 21.08 -17.25 -35.27
CA ARG A 537 20.74 -16.21 -34.29
C ARG A 537 19.23 -16.07 -34.12
N GLU A 538 18.45 -16.07 -35.20
CA GLU A 538 16.99 -16.04 -35.14
C GLU A 538 16.44 -17.25 -34.41
N LEU A 539 16.91 -18.45 -34.78
CA LEU A 539 16.47 -19.67 -34.12
C LEU A 539 16.82 -19.65 -32.62
N THR A 540 18.01 -19.18 -32.25
CA THR A 540 18.38 -19.02 -30.82
C THR A 540 17.42 -18.06 -30.10
N GLN A 541 17.05 -16.93 -30.71
CA GLN A 541 16.09 -15.99 -30.12
C GLN A 541 14.70 -16.63 -29.97
N ILE A 542 14.25 -17.39 -30.96
CA ILE A 542 12.97 -18.12 -30.89
C ILE A 542 13.00 -19.17 -29.77
N LEU A 543 14.07 -19.94 -29.66
CA LEU A 543 14.22 -20.92 -28.60
C LEU A 543 14.23 -20.28 -27.20
N LEU A 544 14.76 -19.08 -27.06
CA LEU A 544 14.82 -18.35 -25.78
C LEU A 544 13.52 -17.62 -25.44
N TYR A 545 12.88 -16.95 -26.39
CA TYR A 545 11.80 -15.99 -26.16
C TYR A 545 10.46 -16.36 -26.81
N GLY A 546 10.44 -17.36 -27.69
CA GLY A 546 9.27 -17.75 -28.47
C GLY A 546 9.18 -17.02 -29.81
N GLU A 547 8.44 -17.62 -30.74
CA GLU A 547 8.13 -17.04 -32.04
C GLU A 547 6.91 -16.13 -31.91
N HIS A 548 7.03 -14.86 -32.35
CA HIS A 548 5.96 -13.86 -32.23
C HIS A 548 5.33 -13.85 -30.83
N SER A 549 6.16 -13.72 -29.80
CA SER A 549 5.77 -13.87 -28.38
C SER A 549 4.65 -12.91 -27.93
N GLU A 550 4.39 -11.85 -28.67
CA GLU A 550 3.32 -10.87 -28.42
C GLU A 550 1.98 -11.26 -29.07
N ASN A 551 1.98 -12.23 -30.00
CA ASN A 551 0.75 -12.69 -30.64
C ASN A 551 0.02 -13.73 -29.75
N PRO A 552 -1.22 -13.44 -29.29
CA PRO A 552 -1.99 -14.39 -28.49
C PRO A 552 -2.28 -15.73 -29.18
N GLU A 553 -2.43 -15.75 -30.50
CA GLU A 553 -2.71 -16.96 -31.27
C GLU A 553 -1.53 -17.94 -31.26
N LYS A 554 -0.32 -17.41 -31.21
CA LYS A 554 0.92 -18.22 -31.11
C LYS A 554 1.24 -18.71 -29.71
N TYR A 555 0.43 -18.37 -28.73
CA TYR A 555 0.70 -18.72 -27.33
C TYR A 555 0.82 -20.22 -27.10
N GLN A 556 -0.04 -21.03 -27.69
CA GLN A 556 -0.02 -22.48 -27.51
C GLN A 556 1.24 -23.11 -28.17
N HIS A 557 1.62 -22.66 -29.36
CA HIS A 557 2.84 -23.11 -30.05
C HIS A 557 4.08 -22.78 -29.20
N ASN A 558 4.21 -21.56 -28.75
CA ASN A 558 5.31 -21.14 -27.87
C ASN A 558 5.35 -21.91 -26.54
N LYS A 559 4.19 -22.31 -26.01
CA LYS A 559 4.11 -23.14 -24.80
C LYS A 559 4.68 -24.53 -25.03
N ILE A 560 4.44 -25.13 -26.17
CA ILE A 560 4.98 -26.44 -26.56
C ILE A 560 6.48 -26.30 -26.80
N LEU A 561 6.89 -25.28 -27.59
CA LEU A 561 8.29 -24.95 -27.86
C LEU A 561 9.12 -24.87 -26.58
N PHE A 562 8.64 -24.11 -25.59
CA PHE A 562 9.37 -23.94 -24.32
C PHE A 562 9.51 -25.25 -23.55
N ARG A 563 8.54 -26.17 -23.64
CA ARG A 563 8.66 -27.50 -23.02
C ARG A 563 9.75 -28.34 -23.69
N TYR A 564 9.86 -28.31 -25.02
CA TYR A 564 10.91 -28.99 -25.75
C TYR A 564 12.30 -28.43 -25.43
N VAL A 565 12.44 -27.11 -25.45
CA VAL A 565 13.69 -26.45 -25.07
C VAL A 565 14.09 -26.83 -23.63
N GLN A 566 13.16 -26.78 -22.69
CA GLN A 566 13.44 -27.14 -21.30
C GLN A 566 13.80 -28.61 -21.13
N LYS A 567 13.17 -29.53 -21.88
CA LYS A 567 13.53 -30.95 -21.93
C LYS A 567 14.98 -31.12 -22.39
N PHE A 568 15.37 -30.47 -23.48
CA PHE A 568 16.75 -30.42 -23.95
C PHE A 568 17.72 -29.91 -22.88
N LEU A 569 17.46 -28.78 -22.28
CA LEU A 569 18.32 -28.18 -21.24
C LEU A 569 18.50 -29.09 -20.02
N ILE A 570 17.48 -29.85 -19.64
CA ILE A 570 17.55 -30.82 -18.54
C ILE A 570 18.38 -32.05 -18.95
N GLN A 571 18.17 -32.56 -20.15
CA GLN A 571 18.84 -33.76 -20.66
C GLN A 571 20.34 -33.53 -20.85
N THR A 572 20.77 -32.39 -21.36
CA THR A 572 22.20 -32.05 -21.52
C THR A 572 22.95 -32.02 -20.18
N LYS A 573 22.27 -31.87 -19.05
CA LYS A 573 22.84 -31.72 -17.71
C LYS A 573 23.92 -30.63 -17.58
N ARG A 574 24.23 -29.89 -18.67
CA ARG A 574 25.32 -28.89 -18.71
C ARG A 574 25.10 -27.71 -17.79
N LEU A 575 23.84 -27.26 -17.67
CA LEU A 575 23.46 -26.14 -16.85
C LEU A 575 23.15 -26.51 -15.39
N VAL A 576 23.23 -27.84 -15.08
CA VAL A 576 22.92 -28.34 -13.74
C VAL A 576 24.15 -28.18 -12.85
N TYR A 577 23.99 -27.45 -11.78
CA TYR A 577 25.07 -27.19 -10.85
C TYR A 577 25.46 -28.45 -10.06
N LYS A 578 26.74 -28.83 -10.08
CA LYS A 578 27.25 -30.04 -9.40
C LYS A 578 27.51 -29.90 -7.90
N SER A 579 27.43 -28.70 -7.31
CA SER A 579 27.66 -28.50 -5.87
C SER A 579 26.59 -27.66 -5.18
N LYS A 580 26.23 -28.08 -3.96
CA LYS A 580 25.28 -27.41 -3.07
C LYS A 580 25.77 -26.04 -2.52
N LEU A 581 26.96 -25.58 -2.90
CA LEU A 581 27.72 -24.54 -2.18
C LEU A 581 27.47 -23.09 -2.59
N GLN A 582 26.62 -22.78 -3.59
CA GLN A 582 26.41 -21.38 -4.01
C GLN A 582 24.98 -20.84 -3.90
N TYR A 583 24.09 -21.52 -3.21
CA TYR A 583 22.78 -20.99 -2.83
C TYR A 583 22.77 -20.53 -1.35
N VAL A 584 23.76 -19.70 -0.97
CA VAL A 584 23.68 -18.95 0.28
C VAL A 584 23.05 -17.59 -0.05
N PRO A 585 21.98 -17.16 0.69
CA PRO A 585 21.20 -15.96 0.41
C PRO A 585 22.01 -14.68 0.52
#